data_eaf7d1c1d092d03c1e004accba953f3c
#
_entry.id   eaf7d1c1d092d03c1e004accba953f3c
#
_cell.length_a   1.000
_cell.length_b   1.000
_cell.length_c   1.000
_cell.angle_alpha   90.00
_cell.angle_beta   90.00
_cell.angle_gamma   90.00
#
_symmetry.space_group_name_H-M   'P 1'
#
loop_
_entity.id
_entity.type
_entity.pdbx_description
1 polymer ?
#
loop_
_entity_poly.entity_id
_entity_poly.type
_entity_poly.pdbx_seq_one_letter_code
_entity_poly.pdbx_strand_id
1 'polypeptide(L)'
;MYVWEVPVRLTHWVNVVSIVMLCFSGYYIANPYIFVSTREPWGVYFMGTMRFIHFAFAYIFVASLILRTYWAFVGNQWASWRGLFPFLTAEGRRNMWHAVQYYFFLRRNPPEVAGHNALAGTSYIIIVILYGLSVFTGFTIYGQLHPASIWYTLTDWVTSLVSLQTLRLAHHIIMYLILAFVVHHVYAAWLIDMEEGNGLMSSIFSGYKFLPRNQQPDWIEQVVARNGKRNNHALKVANPGTQARSIGAKGGEG
;
A
#
# COMPACT_ATOMS: atom_id res chain seq x y z
N MET A 1 3.67 -9.37 -14.90
CA MET A 1 2.65 -8.37 -15.27
C MET A 1 2.90 -7.09 -14.50
N TYR A 2 2.76 -5.90 -15.13
CA TYR A 2 2.87 -4.60 -14.44
C TYR A 2 1.57 -4.32 -13.68
N VAL A 3 1.66 -4.24 -12.36
CA VAL A 3 0.50 -4.11 -11.44
C VAL A 3 0.51 -2.77 -10.75
N TRP A 4 1.66 -2.36 -10.18
CA TRP A 4 1.76 -1.15 -9.38
C TRP A 4 2.41 -0.01 -10.14
N GLU A 5 1.62 1.00 -10.46
CA GLU A 5 2.09 2.22 -11.11
C GLU A 5 3.01 3.03 -10.21
N VAL A 6 3.87 3.85 -10.82
CA VAL A 6 4.85 4.67 -10.09
C VAL A 6 4.24 5.51 -8.96
N PRO A 7 3.11 6.21 -9.15
CA PRO A 7 2.50 6.99 -8.06
C PRO A 7 2.06 6.13 -6.88
N VAL A 8 1.57 4.91 -7.12
CA VAL A 8 1.18 3.97 -6.04
C VAL A 8 2.39 3.58 -5.21
N ARG A 9 3.50 3.24 -5.86
CA ARG A 9 4.75 2.85 -5.20
C ARG A 9 5.37 4.03 -4.45
N LEU A 10 5.39 5.20 -5.07
CA LEU A 10 5.92 6.42 -4.47
C LEU A 10 5.13 6.79 -3.20
N THR A 11 3.79 6.86 -3.28
CA THR A 11 2.96 7.18 -2.13
C THR A 11 3.07 6.12 -1.03
N HIS A 12 3.21 4.84 -1.38
CA HIS A 12 3.45 3.79 -0.39
C HIS A 12 4.74 4.05 0.40
N TRP A 13 5.88 4.31 -0.26
CA TRP A 13 7.15 4.52 0.43
C TRP A 13 7.22 5.85 1.18
N VAL A 14 6.61 6.90 0.62
CA VAL A 14 6.45 8.19 1.35
C VAL A 14 5.64 7.98 2.62
N ASN A 15 4.56 7.20 2.57
CA ASN A 15 3.76 6.89 3.76
C ASN A 15 4.55 6.06 4.77
N VAL A 16 5.33 5.06 4.34
CA VAL A 16 6.19 4.27 5.24
C VAL A 16 7.14 5.17 6.02
N VAL A 17 7.90 6.03 5.32
CA VAL A 17 8.84 6.95 5.95
C VAL A 17 8.10 7.93 6.87
N SER A 18 6.98 8.50 6.40
CA SER A 18 6.19 9.45 7.19
C SER A 18 5.64 8.82 8.46
N ILE A 19 5.09 7.61 8.41
CA ILE A 19 4.56 6.91 9.60
C ILE A 19 5.68 6.66 10.62
N VAL A 20 6.84 6.20 10.18
CA VAL A 20 7.99 5.97 11.08
C VAL A 20 8.38 7.28 11.78
N MET A 21 8.54 8.38 11.02
CA MET A 21 8.92 9.67 11.54
C MET A 21 7.85 10.27 12.47
N LEU A 22 6.57 10.11 12.11
CA LEU A 22 5.43 10.58 12.92
C LEU A 22 5.30 9.79 14.22
N CYS A 23 5.44 8.46 14.19
CA CYS A 23 5.41 7.64 15.40
C CYS A 23 6.56 7.97 16.33
N PHE A 24 7.79 8.06 15.81
CA PHE A 24 8.97 8.37 16.61
C PHE A 24 8.86 9.76 17.26
N SER A 25 8.59 10.79 16.45
CA SER A 25 8.47 12.17 16.96
C SER A 25 7.26 12.35 17.87
N GLY A 26 6.11 11.74 17.53
CA GLY A 26 4.89 11.79 18.32
C GLY A 26 5.04 11.12 19.68
N TYR A 27 5.69 9.95 19.73
CA TYR A 27 5.99 9.27 20.98
C TYR A 27 6.88 10.14 21.90
N TYR A 28 7.92 10.78 21.34
CA TYR A 28 8.78 11.68 22.11
C TYR A 28 8.01 12.93 22.59
N ILE A 29 7.15 13.52 21.77
CA ILE A 29 6.34 14.68 22.17
C ILE A 29 5.41 14.34 23.34
N ALA A 30 4.87 13.12 23.36
CA ALA A 30 4.00 12.66 24.44
C ALA A 30 4.76 12.34 25.75
N ASN A 31 5.95 11.76 25.61
CA ASN A 31 6.77 11.29 26.72
C ASN A 31 8.20 11.82 26.55
N PRO A 32 8.45 13.10 26.83
CA PRO A 32 9.76 13.70 26.62
C PRO A 32 10.76 13.12 27.62
N TYR A 33 11.75 12.38 27.11
CA TYR A 33 12.90 11.98 27.88
C TYR A 33 13.83 13.20 28.01
N ILE A 34 14.03 13.69 29.21
CA ILE A 34 14.99 14.75 29.46
C ILE A 34 16.37 14.10 29.45
N PHE A 35 17.08 14.20 28.34
CA PHE A 35 18.51 14.00 28.35
C PHE A 35 19.11 15.19 29.08
N VAL A 36 19.38 15.05 30.39
CA VAL A 36 20.04 16.07 31.17
C VAL A 36 21.47 16.15 30.66
N SER A 37 21.67 17.00 29.67
CA SER A 37 22.99 17.51 29.36
C SER A 37 23.32 18.59 30.37
N THR A 38 24.52 18.56 30.96
CA THR A 38 25.07 19.63 31.79
C THR A 38 25.27 20.96 31.07
N ARG A 39 24.83 21.03 29.78
CA ARG A 39 24.87 22.23 28.95
C ARG A 39 23.60 23.06 29.11
N GLU A 40 23.73 24.33 28.99
CA GLU A 40 22.68 25.34 29.05
C GLU A 40 21.48 24.94 28.16
N PRO A 41 20.22 24.98 28.68
CA PRO A 41 19.00 24.51 27.91
C PRO A 41 18.76 25.24 26.60
N TRP A 42 19.27 26.46 26.43
CA TRP A 42 19.11 27.27 25.22
C TRP A 42 19.89 26.75 24.01
N GLY A 43 20.86 25.84 24.21
CA GLY A 43 21.61 25.21 23.11
C GLY A 43 20.98 23.94 22.54
N VAL A 44 19.88 23.43 23.14
CA VAL A 44 19.32 22.11 22.75
C VAL A 44 17.80 22.19 22.63
N TYR A 45 17.33 22.66 21.46
CA TYR A 45 15.91 22.73 21.13
C TYR A 45 15.34 21.35 20.66
N PHE A 46 15.64 20.28 21.40
CA PHE A 46 15.28 18.94 20.98
C PHE A 46 13.75 18.75 20.84
N MET A 47 12.97 19.24 21.83
CA MET A 47 11.49 19.21 21.74
C MET A 47 10.96 20.04 20.55
N GLY A 48 11.54 21.20 20.28
CA GLY A 48 11.18 22.02 19.13
C GLY A 48 11.48 21.32 17.82
N THR A 49 12.62 20.64 17.72
CA THR A 49 13.01 19.83 16.57
C THR A 49 12.04 18.67 16.37
N MET A 50 11.66 17.95 17.43
CA MET A 50 10.69 16.85 17.34
C MET A 50 9.31 17.33 16.87
N ARG A 51 8.83 18.48 17.37
CA ARG A 51 7.59 19.09 16.88
C ARG A 51 7.69 19.50 15.43
N PHE A 52 8.80 20.12 15.02
CA PHE A 52 9.02 20.49 13.61
C PHE A 52 8.98 19.26 12.70
N ILE A 53 9.70 18.19 13.05
CA ILE A 53 9.70 16.93 12.30
C ILE A 53 8.28 16.35 12.21
N HIS A 54 7.57 16.32 13.34
CA HIS A 54 6.20 15.79 13.38
C HIS A 54 5.27 16.56 12.44
N PHE A 55 5.28 17.87 12.50
CA PHE A 55 4.40 18.69 11.64
C PHE A 55 4.81 18.64 10.18
N ALA A 56 6.10 18.66 9.86
CA ALA A 56 6.59 18.55 8.50
C ALA A 56 6.15 17.21 7.86
N PHE A 57 6.36 16.09 8.58
CA PHE A 57 5.93 14.77 8.09
C PHE A 57 4.42 14.60 8.09
N ALA A 58 3.66 15.29 8.96
CA ALA A 58 2.21 15.30 8.89
C ALA A 58 1.71 15.91 7.58
N TYR A 59 2.26 17.04 7.14
CA TYR A 59 1.92 17.65 5.85
C TYR A 59 2.35 16.79 4.66
N ILE A 60 3.54 16.17 4.69
CA ILE A 60 4.02 15.24 3.66
C ILE A 60 3.07 14.04 3.57
N PHE A 61 2.67 13.49 4.71
CA PHE A 61 1.74 12.37 4.79
C PHE A 61 0.38 12.72 4.18
N VAL A 62 -0.19 13.87 4.53
CA VAL A 62 -1.47 14.33 3.98
C VAL A 62 -1.37 14.57 2.47
N ALA A 63 -0.31 15.19 1.98
CA ALA A 63 -0.08 15.37 0.55
C ALA A 63 -0.01 14.00 -0.19
N SER A 64 0.67 13.03 0.41
CA SER A 64 0.74 11.66 -0.11
C SER A 64 -0.64 10.97 -0.12
N LEU A 65 -1.46 11.13 0.94
CA LEU A 65 -2.82 10.60 0.98
C LEU A 65 -3.72 11.23 -0.09
N ILE A 66 -3.61 12.54 -0.32
CA ILE A 66 -4.36 13.24 -1.37
C ILE A 66 -3.96 12.69 -2.74
N LEU A 67 -2.66 12.57 -3.01
CA LEU A 67 -2.15 12.00 -4.26
C LEU A 67 -2.62 10.55 -4.45
N ARG A 68 -2.57 9.72 -3.40
CA ARG A 68 -3.04 8.34 -3.45
C ARG A 68 -4.55 8.23 -3.69
N THR A 69 -5.32 9.11 -3.06
CA THR A 69 -6.78 9.20 -3.26
C THR A 69 -7.10 9.62 -4.69
N TYR A 70 -6.43 10.66 -5.22
CA TYR A 70 -6.57 11.04 -6.62
C TYR A 70 -6.25 9.88 -7.57
N TRP A 71 -5.16 9.16 -7.29
CA TRP A 71 -4.76 8.02 -8.13
C TRP A 71 -5.72 6.84 -8.06
N ALA A 72 -6.52 6.72 -7.00
CA ALA A 72 -7.58 5.72 -6.93
C ALA A 72 -8.70 5.94 -7.96
N PHE A 73 -8.87 7.16 -8.49
CA PHE A 73 -9.85 7.47 -9.53
C PHE A 73 -9.27 7.42 -10.94
N VAL A 74 -7.98 7.72 -11.12
CA VAL A 74 -7.33 7.86 -12.43
C VAL A 74 -6.44 6.67 -12.78
N GLY A 75 -5.96 5.93 -11.78
CA GLY A 75 -5.03 4.81 -11.93
C GLY A 75 -5.63 3.57 -12.61
N ASN A 76 -4.76 2.59 -12.84
CA ASN A 76 -5.15 1.32 -13.47
C ASN A 76 -6.16 0.53 -12.62
N GLN A 77 -6.72 -0.55 -13.19
CA GLN A 77 -7.73 -1.38 -12.52
C GLN A 77 -7.28 -1.92 -11.15
N TRP A 78 -5.97 -2.12 -10.94
CA TRP A 78 -5.38 -2.64 -9.70
C TRP A 78 -5.21 -1.56 -8.63
N ALA A 79 -4.98 -0.32 -9.05
CA ALA A 79 -4.84 0.85 -8.19
C ALA A 79 -6.16 1.55 -7.89
N SER A 80 -7.23 1.23 -8.66
CA SER A 80 -8.52 1.90 -8.61
C SER A 80 -9.29 1.61 -7.31
N TRP A 81 -10.18 2.54 -6.94
CA TRP A 81 -11.05 2.39 -5.77
C TRP A 81 -11.91 1.11 -5.80
N ARG A 82 -12.29 0.63 -7.00
CA ARG A 82 -13.04 -0.63 -7.16
C ARG A 82 -12.20 -1.84 -6.78
N GLY A 83 -10.91 -1.82 -7.06
CA GLY A 83 -9.97 -2.85 -6.62
C GLY A 83 -9.64 -2.79 -5.12
N LEU A 84 -9.72 -1.59 -4.53
CA LEU A 84 -9.49 -1.39 -3.09
C LEU A 84 -10.69 -1.81 -2.23
N PHE A 85 -11.91 -1.72 -2.78
CA PHE A 85 -13.16 -2.00 -2.05
C PHE A 85 -13.95 -3.16 -2.68
N PRO A 86 -13.40 -4.40 -2.68
CA PRO A 86 -14.04 -5.56 -3.32
C PRO A 86 -15.42 -5.89 -2.73
N PHE A 87 -15.69 -5.54 -1.47
CA PHE A 87 -16.97 -5.79 -0.79
C PHE A 87 -18.16 -4.98 -1.39
N LEU A 88 -17.90 -3.98 -2.22
CA LEU A 88 -18.96 -3.26 -2.92
C LEU A 88 -19.67 -4.13 -3.97
N THR A 89 -19.02 -5.19 -4.42
CA THR A 89 -19.61 -6.17 -5.34
C THR A 89 -20.22 -7.35 -4.57
N ALA A 90 -21.27 -7.98 -5.13
CA ALA A 90 -21.89 -9.16 -4.54
C ALA A 90 -20.89 -10.32 -4.41
N GLU A 91 -20.05 -10.47 -5.44
CA GLU A 91 -18.99 -11.49 -5.48
C GLU A 91 -17.92 -11.22 -4.40
N GLY A 92 -17.47 -9.98 -4.27
CA GLY A 92 -16.50 -9.60 -3.25
C GLY A 92 -17.02 -9.82 -1.84
N ARG A 93 -18.30 -9.53 -1.55
CA ARG A 93 -18.91 -9.83 -0.25
C ARG A 93 -18.94 -11.33 0.04
N ARG A 94 -19.28 -12.15 -0.96
CA ARG A 94 -19.26 -13.61 -0.83
C ARG A 94 -17.85 -14.12 -0.54
N ASN A 95 -16.86 -13.64 -1.27
CA ASN A 95 -15.46 -14.00 -1.09
C ASN A 95 -14.92 -13.54 0.27
N MET A 96 -15.34 -12.37 0.76
CA MET A 96 -15.03 -11.89 2.11
C MET A 96 -15.60 -12.84 3.18
N TRP A 97 -16.86 -13.26 3.03
CA TRP A 97 -17.48 -14.21 3.96
C TRP A 97 -16.76 -15.56 3.96
N HIS A 98 -16.36 -16.04 2.78
CA HIS A 98 -15.56 -17.26 2.65
C HIS A 98 -14.18 -17.12 3.32
N ALA A 99 -13.52 -15.96 3.18
CA ALA A 99 -12.25 -15.70 3.85
C ALA A 99 -12.42 -15.70 5.37
N VAL A 100 -13.44 -15.02 5.90
CA VAL A 100 -13.76 -15.04 7.33
C VAL A 100 -13.96 -16.47 7.84
N GLN A 101 -14.76 -17.27 7.14
CA GLN A 101 -14.98 -18.68 7.51
C GLN A 101 -13.68 -19.50 7.52
N TYR A 102 -12.77 -19.24 6.56
CA TYR A 102 -11.47 -19.89 6.51
C TYR A 102 -10.61 -19.54 7.74
N TYR A 103 -10.51 -18.27 8.08
CA TYR A 103 -9.71 -17.82 9.23
C TYR A 103 -10.30 -18.23 10.59
N PHE A 104 -11.61 -18.48 10.66
CA PHE A 104 -12.25 -19.10 11.83
C PHE A 104 -12.21 -20.64 11.81
N PHE A 105 -11.41 -21.25 10.92
CA PHE A 105 -11.28 -22.70 10.75
C PHE A 105 -12.57 -23.45 10.42
N LEU A 106 -13.60 -22.73 9.95
CA LEU A 106 -14.87 -23.31 9.51
C LEU A 106 -14.80 -23.87 8.07
N ARG A 107 -13.77 -23.51 7.30
CA ARG A 107 -13.48 -24.01 5.96
C ARG A 107 -12.03 -24.45 5.85
N ARG A 108 -11.79 -25.54 5.07
CA ARG A 108 -10.44 -26.08 4.86
C ARG A 108 -9.69 -25.42 3.71
N ASN A 109 -10.40 -24.86 2.71
CA ASN A 109 -9.78 -24.29 1.53
C ASN A 109 -9.85 -22.75 1.58
N PRO A 110 -8.72 -22.05 1.30
CA PRO A 110 -8.73 -20.60 1.16
C PRO A 110 -9.63 -20.19 -0.03
N PRO A 111 -10.20 -18.99 -0.03
CA PRO A 111 -10.93 -18.49 -1.19
C PRO A 111 -9.97 -18.29 -2.36
N GLU A 112 -10.25 -18.94 -3.50
CA GLU A 112 -9.53 -18.71 -4.76
C GLU A 112 -9.93 -17.34 -5.32
N VAL A 113 -9.07 -16.36 -5.22
CA VAL A 113 -9.33 -15.00 -5.72
C VAL A 113 -8.19 -14.56 -6.62
N ALA A 114 -8.51 -14.29 -7.88
CA ALA A 114 -7.56 -13.78 -8.88
C ALA A 114 -7.03 -12.36 -8.60
N GLY A 115 -7.53 -11.68 -7.56
CA GLY A 115 -7.18 -10.32 -7.19
C GLY A 115 -6.77 -10.18 -5.72
N HIS A 116 -7.10 -9.04 -5.12
CA HIS A 116 -6.88 -8.81 -3.70
C HIS A 116 -7.75 -9.78 -2.88
N ASN A 117 -7.14 -10.49 -1.95
CA ASN A 117 -7.88 -11.26 -0.95
C ASN A 117 -8.87 -10.30 -0.24
N ALA A 118 -10.12 -10.73 -0.08
CA ALA A 118 -11.17 -9.91 0.51
C ALA A 118 -10.82 -9.42 1.94
N LEU A 119 -10.01 -10.17 2.67
CA LEU A 119 -9.46 -9.76 3.96
C LEU A 119 -8.48 -8.57 3.81
N ALA A 120 -7.64 -8.58 2.77
CA ALA A 120 -6.78 -7.44 2.45
C ALA A 120 -7.61 -6.18 2.13
N GLY A 121 -8.74 -6.32 1.41
CA GLY A 121 -9.67 -5.23 1.16
C GLY A 121 -10.26 -4.62 2.45
N THR A 122 -10.64 -5.46 3.42
CA THR A 122 -11.15 -5.00 4.72
C THR A 122 -10.06 -4.26 5.51
N SER A 123 -8.83 -4.76 5.49
CA SER A 123 -7.68 -4.11 6.13
C SER A 123 -7.44 -2.71 5.56
N TYR A 124 -7.64 -2.52 4.26
CA TYR A 124 -7.53 -1.22 3.60
C TYR A 124 -8.53 -0.19 4.14
N ILE A 125 -9.78 -0.61 4.41
CA ILE A 125 -10.78 0.32 4.96
C ILE A 125 -10.37 0.76 6.35
N ILE A 126 -10.01 -0.21 7.20
CA ILE A 126 -9.61 0.06 8.58
C ILE A 126 -8.45 1.07 8.59
N ILE A 127 -7.41 0.84 7.79
CA ILE A 127 -6.26 1.74 7.79
C ILE A 127 -6.58 3.12 7.21
N VAL A 128 -7.44 3.23 6.18
CA VAL A 128 -7.88 4.52 5.63
C VAL A 128 -8.67 5.31 6.67
N ILE A 129 -9.54 4.65 7.42
CA ILE A 129 -10.28 5.29 8.53
C ILE A 129 -9.30 5.76 9.61
N LEU A 130 -8.35 4.92 10.03
CA LEU A 130 -7.35 5.27 11.03
C LEU A 130 -6.48 6.45 10.56
N TYR A 131 -6.08 6.50 9.30
CA TYR A 131 -5.36 7.65 8.73
C TYR A 131 -6.21 8.92 8.76
N GLY A 132 -7.46 8.84 8.33
CA GLY A 132 -8.40 9.98 8.39
C GLY A 132 -8.58 10.50 9.82
N LEU A 133 -8.81 9.61 10.77
CA LEU A 133 -8.95 9.96 12.20
C LEU A 133 -7.65 10.54 12.78
N SER A 134 -6.49 9.98 12.41
CA SER A 134 -5.19 10.49 12.85
C SER A 134 -4.94 11.91 12.34
N VAL A 135 -5.21 12.15 11.05
CA VAL A 135 -5.09 13.48 10.42
C VAL A 135 -6.05 14.46 11.08
N PHE A 136 -7.32 14.07 11.24
CA PHE A 136 -8.34 14.94 11.84
C PHE A 136 -8.00 15.31 13.28
N THR A 137 -7.69 14.34 14.15
CA THR A 137 -7.33 14.61 15.54
C THR A 137 -6.02 15.39 15.63
N GLY A 138 -5.04 15.08 14.79
CA GLY A 138 -3.75 15.78 14.75
C GLY A 138 -3.90 17.26 14.40
N PHE A 139 -4.65 17.58 13.33
CA PHE A 139 -4.89 18.98 12.96
C PHE A 139 -5.79 19.73 13.94
N THR A 140 -6.72 19.05 14.62
CA THR A 140 -7.49 19.64 15.71
C THR A 140 -6.56 20.05 16.85
N ILE A 141 -5.67 19.17 17.31
CA ILE A 141 -4.68 19.47 18.35
C ILE A 141 -3.74 20.61 17.91
N TYR A 142 -3.27 20.56 16.66
CA TYR A 142 -2.42 21.60 16.08
C TYR A 142 -3.11 22.97 16.05
N GLY A 143 -4.39 23.02 15.64
CA GLY A 143 -5.20 24.23 15.60
C GLY A 143 -5.29 24.90 16.97
N GLN A 144 -5.51 24.14 18.05
CA GLN A 144 -5.60 24.67 19.39
C GLN A 144 -4.27 25.27 19.89
N LEU A 145 -3.14 24.82 19.36
CA LEU A 145 -1.82 25.41 19.65
C LEU A 145 -1.53 26.65 18.79
N HIS A 146 -2.25 26.84 17.69
CA HIS A 146 -2.05 27.91 16.71
C HIS A 146 -3.40 28.56 16.33
N PRO A 147 -3.97 29.43 17.20
CA PRO A 147 -5.30 30.01 17.00
C PRO A 147 -5.44 30.88 15.73
N ALA A 148 -4.32 31.37 15.20
CA ALA A 148 -4.30 32.12 13.93
C ALA A 148 -4.30 31.22 12.67
N SER A 149 -4.27 29.91 12.83
CA SER A 149 -4.24 28.95 11.71
C SER A 149 -5.64 28.64 11.18
N ILE A 150 -5.72 28.31 9.89
CA ILE A 150 -6.96 27.82 9.27
C ILE A 150 -7.49 26.56 9.99
N TRP A 151 -6.60 25.75 10.53
CA TRP A 151 -6.97 24.52 11.24
C TRP A 151 -7.77 24.81 12.52
N TYR A 152 -7.46 25.87 13.22
CA TYR A 152 -8.27 26.34 14.35
C TYR A 152 -9.70 26.65 13.89
N THR A 153 -9.85 27.49 12.87
CA THR A 153 -11.17 27.87 12.35
C THR A 153 -12.00 26.65 11.89
N LEU A 154 -11.36 25.64 11.31
CA LEU A 154 -12.03 24.46 10.80
C LEU A 154 -12.38 23.43 11.89
N THR A 155 -11.67 23.39 13.00
CA THR A 155 -11.76 22.29 13.98
C THR A 155 -12.06 22.74 15.43
N ASP A 156 -12.16 24.04 15.70
CA ASP A 156 -12.40 24.56 17.06
C ASP A 156 -13.70 24.03 17.68
N TRP A 157 -14.74 23.86 16.85
CA TRP A 157 -16.02 23.29 17.29
C TRP A 157 -15.87 21.88 17.91
N VAL A 158 -14.84 21.13 17.55
CA VAL A 158 -14.60 19.77 18.10
C VAL A 158 -14.28 19.85 19.57
N THR A 159 -13.58 20.90 20.01
CA THR A 159 -13.18 21.07 21.42
C THR A 159 -14.34 21.48 22.31
N SER A 160 -15.45 21.94 21.74
CA SER A 160 -16.71 22.14 22.48
C SER A 160 -17.42 20.81 22.82
N LEU A 161 -17.17 19.75 22.03
CA LEU A 161 -17.75 18.42 22.22
C LEU A 161 -16.83 17.46 22.99
N VAL A 162 -15.53 17.57 22.75
CA VAL A 162 -14.53 16.63 23.30
C VAL A 162 -13.34 17.39 23.85
N SER A 163 -12.92 17.08 25.07
CA SER A 163 -11.78 17.75 25.69
C SER A 163 -10.48 17.55 24.88
N LEU A 164 -9.61 18.55 24.88
CA LEU A 164 -8.30 18.47 24.22
C LEU A 164 -7.47 17.30 24.74
N GLN A 165 -7.62 16.93 26.00
CA GLN A 165 -6.92 15.79 26.59
C GLN A 165 -7.42 14.46 26.01
N THR A 166 -8.74 14.34 25.82
CA THR A 166 -9.34 13.16 25.17
C THR A 166 -8.90 13.05 23.72
N LEU A 167 -8.79 14.17 22.99
CA LEU A 167 -8.26 14.19 21.62
C LEU A 167 -6.80 13.72 21.55
N ARG A 168 -5.96 14.17 22.49
CA ARG A 168 -4.57 13.69 22.60
C ARG A 168 -4.52 12.19 22.87
N LEU A 169 -5.32 11.69 23.80
CA LEU A 169 -5.41 10.26 24.09
C LEU A 169 -5.86 9.47 22.85
N ALA A 170 -6.91 9.92 22.17
CA ALA A 170 -7.41 9.28 20.95
C ALA A 170 -6.34 9.24 19.85
N HIS A 171 -5.63 10.35 19.62
CA HIS A 171 -4.55 10.42 18.65
C HIS A 171 -3.43 9.41 18.93
N HIS A 172 -3.05 9.23 20.20
CA HIS A 172 -2.06 8.23 20.61
C HIS A 172 -2.57 6.79 20.43
N ILE A 173 -3.82 6.52 20.79
CA ILE A 173 -4.42 5.19 20.58
C ILE A 173 -4.42 4.87 19.09
N ILE A 174 -4.82 5.81 18.22
CA ILE A 174 -4.80 5.64 16.77
C ILE A 174 -3.38 5.35 16.27
N MET A 175 -2.36 6.04 16.79
CA MET A 175 -0.95 5.76 16.46
C MET A 175 -0.58 4.30 16.77
N TYR A 176 -0.94 3.78 17.95
CA TYR A 176 -0.65 2.39 18.30
C TYR A 176 -1.43 1.40 17.41
N LEU A 177 -2.66 1.70 17.03
CA LEU A 177 -3.43 0.87 16.10
C LEU A 177 -2.80 0.86 14.71
N ILE A 178 -2.31 2.01 14.21
CA ILE A 178 -1.57 2.10 12.95
C ILE A 178 -0.28 1.27 13.04
N LEU A 179 0.46 1.37 14.13
CA LEU A 179 1.70 0.61 14.33
C LEU A 179 1.43 -0.91 14.37
N ALA A 180 0.40 -1.34 15.08
CA ALA A 180 -0.03 -2.73 15.10
C ALA A 180 -0.42 -3.22 13.69
N PHE A 181 -1.14 -2.39 12.94
CA PHE A 181 -1.46 -2.68 11.54
C PHE A 181 -0.19 -2.82 10.68
N VAL A 182 0.79 -1.93 10.82
CA VAL A 182 2.06 -1.99 10.05
C VAL A 182 2.79 -3.30 10.30
N VAL A 183 2.91 -3.73 11.57
CA VAL A 183 3.55 -5.00 11.92
C VAL A 183 2.79 -6.18 11.29
N HIS A 184 1.47 -6.19 11.43
CA HIS A 184 0.62 -7.22 10.82
C HIS A 184 0.73 -7.22 9.29
N HIS A 185 0.72 -6.04 8.65
CA HIS A 185 0.81 -5.87 7.20
C HIS A 185 2.11 -6.44 6.63
N VAL A 186 3.25 -6.10 7.26
CA VAL A 186 4.56 -6.61 6.82
C VAL A 186 4.62 -8.13 6.95
N TYR A 187 4.14 -8.67 8.08
CA TYR A 187 4.08 -10.12 8.30
C TYR A 187 3.18 -10.82 7.28
N ALA A 188 1.97 -10.31 7.06
CA ALA A 188 1.03 -10.90 6.12
C ALA A 188 1.54 -10.83 4.67
N ALA A 189 2.16 -9.72 4.27
CA ALA A 189 2.74 -9.59 2.93
C ALA A 189 3.89 -10.59 2.71
N TRP A 190 4.75 -10.77 3.72
CA TRP A 190 5.82 -11.76 3.68
C TRP A 190 5.28 -13.20 3.60
N LEU A 191 4.30 -13.54 4.43
CA LEU A 191 3.70 -14.87 4.46
C LEU A 191 3.07 -15.22 3.11
N ILE A 192 2.26 -14.32 2.55
CA ILE A 192 1.60 -14.53 1.25
C ILE A 192 2.63 -14.64 0.12
N ASP A 193 3.69 -13.83 0.15
CA ASP A 193 4.76 -13.90 -0.85
C ASP A 193 5.47 -15.26 -0.84
N MET A 194 5.67 -15.83 0.36
CA MET A 194 6.25 -17.18 0.51
C MET A 194 5.30 -18.29 0.05
N GLU A 195 4.00 -18.17 0.32
CA GLU A 195 3.01 -19.19 -0.07
C GLU A 195 2.73 -19.17 -1.57
N GLU A 196 2.55 -17.97 -2.17
CA GLU A 196 2.18 -17.84 -3.57
C GLU A 196 3.39 -17.80 -4.51
N GLY A 197 4.59 -17.46 -4.04
CA GLY A 197 5.80 -17.35 -4.85
C GLY A 197 5.71 -16.36 -5.99
N ASN A 198 4.80 -15.37 -5.89
CA ASN A 198 4.45 -14.47 -6.97
C ASN A 198 5.21 -13.13 -6.97
N GLY A 199 6.15 -12.97 -6.04
CA GLY A 199 6.96 -11.76 -5.90
C GLY A 199 6.18 -10.55 -5.38
N LEU A 200 5.21 -10.77 -4.48
CA LEU A 200 4.39 -9.71 -3.90
C LEU A 200 5.25 -8.63 -3.24
N MET A 201 6.22 -9.03 -2.40
CA MET A 201 7.13 -8.09 -1.71
C MET A 201 7.99 -7.30 -2.69
N SER A 202 8.53 -7.96 -3.72
CA SER A 202 9.35 -7.30 -4.74
C SER A 202 8.53 -6.40 -5.66
N SER A 203 7.24 -6.66 -5.81
CA SER A 203 6.36 -5.91 -6.70
C SER A 203 6.15 -4.46 -6.27
N ILE A 204 6.21 -4.15 -4.96
CA ILE A 204 6.07 -2.77 -4.48
C ILE A 204 7.30 -1.90 -4.80
N PHE A 205 8.43 -2.51 -5.14
CA PHE A 205 9.61 -1.82 -5.64
C PHE A 205 9.63 -1.77 -7.17
N SER A 206 9.46 -2.92 -7.82
CA SER A 206 9.58 -3.06 -9.27
C SER A 206 8.33 -2.63 -10.05
N GLY A 207 7.15 -2.77 -9.46
CA GLY A 207 5.85 -2.61 -10.10
C GLY A 207 5.33 -3.89 -10.76
N TYR A 208 6.14 -4.95 -10.80
CA TYR A 208 5.81 -6.20 -11.51
C TYR A 208 5.51 -7.34 -10.54
N LYS A 209 4.42 -8.06 -10.81
CA LYS A 209 4.02 -9.28 -10.10
C LYS A 209 4.00 -10.46 -11.06
N PHE A 210 4.42 -11.64 -10.59
CA PHE A 210 4.32 -12.89 -11.34
C PHE A 210 2.93 -13.48 -11.10
N LEU A 211 2.15 -13.64 -12.16
CA LEU A 211 0.85 -14.30 -12.08
C LEU A 211 0.98 -15.72 -12.64
N PRO A 212 0.40 -16.73 -11.98
CA PRO A 212 0.27 -18.07 -12.55
C PRO A 212 -0.45 -18.01 -13.89
N ARG A 213 -0.09 -18.92 -14.81
CA ARG A 213 -0.60 -18.91 -16.18
C ARG A 213 -2.14 -19.00 -16.26
N ASN A 214 -2.73 -19.71 -15.33
CA ASN A 214 -4.19 -19.87 -15.21
C ASN A 214 -4.94 -18.61 -14.73
N GLN A 215 -4.22 -17.61 -14.23
CA GLN A 215 -4.78 -16.33 -13.78
C GLN A 215 -4.39 -15.15 -14.69
N GLN A 216 -3.71 -15.44 -15.80
CA GLN A 216 -3.34 -14.40 -16.74
C GLN A 216 -4.56 -14.03 -17.60
N PRO A 217 -4.83 -12.73 -17.82
CA PRO A 217 -5.87 -12.30 -18.74
C PRO A 217 -5.61 -12.80 -20.16
N ASP A 218 -6.64 -13.20 -20.90
CA ASP A 218 -6.56 -13.77 -22.25
C ASP A 218 -5.74 -12.93 -23.23
N TRP A 219 -5.74 -11.59 -23.06
CA TRP A 219 -4.95 -10.72 -23.91
C TRP A 219 -3.43 -10.93 -23.76
N ILE A 220 -2.96 -11.38 -22.59
CA ILE A 220 -1.53 -11.70 -22.40
C ILE A 220 -1.14 -12.91 -23.26
N GLU A 221 -1.95 -13.95 -23.30
CA GLU A 221 -1.71 -15.09 -24.17
C GLU A 221 -1.67 -14.67 -25.65
N GLN A 222 -2.56 -13.79 -26.06
CA GLN A 222 -2.57 -13.25 -27.43
C GLN A 222 -1.28 -12.45 -27.75
N VAL A 223 -0.80 -11.62 -26.81
CA VAL A 223 0.44 -10.86 -26.98
C VAL A 223 1.66 -11.77 -27.02
N VAL A 224 1.73 -12.77 -26.15
CA VAL A 224 2.82 -13.77 -26.12
C VAL A 224 2.82 -14.58 -27.41
N ALA A 225 1.67 -15.05 -27.86
CA ALA A 225 1.52 -15.77 -29.12
C ALA A 225 1.92 -14.92 -30.34
N ARG A 226 1.55 -13.64 -30.35
CA ARG A 226 1.90 -12.68 -31.41
C ARG A 226 3.42 -12.40 -31.45
N ASN A 227 4.03 -12.21 -30.29
CA ASN A 227 5.47 -11.98 -30.18
C ASN A 227 6.27 -13.24 -30.51
N GLY A 228 5.80 -14.43 -30.11
CA GLY A 228 6.39 -15.70 -30.47
C GLY A 228 6.38 -15.94 -32.00
N LYS A 229 5.27 -15.62 -32.67
CA LYS A 229 5.19 -15.69 -34.15
C LYS A 229 6.16 -14.70 -34.80
N ARG A 230 6.30 -13.48 -34.27
CA ARG A 230 7.22 -12.45 -34.78
C ARG A 230 8.69 -12.86 -34.62
N ASN A 231 9.06 -13.44 -33.49
CA ASN A 231 10.41 -13.94 -33.25
C ASN A 231 10.74 -15.14 -34.16
N ASN A 232 9.79 -16.06 -34.31
CA ASN A 232 9.97 -17.19 -35.23
C ASN A 232 10.06 -16.75 -36.71
N HIS A 233 9.38 -15.68 -37.08
CA HIS A 233 9.50 -15.11 -38.41
C HIS A 233 10.86 -14.42 -38.62
N ALA A 234 11.32 -13.66 -37.61
CA ALA A 234 12.63 -13.02 -37.61
C ALA A 234 13.80 -14.04 -37.69
N LEU A 235 13.67 -15.14 -36.95
CA LEU A 235 14.64 -16.25 -37.01
C LEU A 235 14.65 -16.97 -38.36
N LYS A 236 13.50 -17.13 -39.00
CA LYS A 236 13.41 -17.72 -40.36
C LYS A 236 13.98 -16.79 -41.43
N VAL A 237 13.81 -15.49 -41.29
CA VAL A 237 14.40 -14.49 -42.21
C VAL A 237 15.93 -14.36 -42.00
N ALA A 238 16.40 -14.46 -40.75
CA ALA A 238 17.83 -14.41 -40.43
C ALA A 238 18.59 -15.70 -40.83
N ASN A 239 17.92 -16.85 -41.02
CA ASN A 239 18.55 -18.11 -41.34
C ASN A 239 17.76 -18.90 -42.41
N PRO A 240 17.72 -18.42 -43.68
CA PRO A 240 16.92 -19.07 -44.75
C PRO A 240 17.44 -20.46 -45.14
N GLY A 241 18.65 -20.85 -44.74
CA GLY A 241 19.28 -22.12 -45.14
C GLY A 241 18.82 -23.36 -44.35
N THR A 242 18.03 -23.23 -43.29
CA THR A 242 17.68 -24.38 -42.44
C THR A 242 16.53 -25.22 -43.01
N GLN A 243 15.77 -24.72 -43.99
CA GLN A 243 14.68 -25.45 -44.63
C GLN A 243 15.14 -26.35 -45.80
N ALA A 244 16.31 -26.12 -46.40
CA ALA A 244 16.79 -26.91 -47.53
C ALA A 244 17.33 -28.30 -47.12
N ARG A 245 17.68 -28.51 -45.86
CA ARG A 245 18.25 -29.81 -45.37
C ARG A 245 17.18 -30.85 -44.98
N SER A 246 15.94 -30.47 -44.76
CA SER A 246 14.90 -31.44 -44.39
C SER A 246 14.14 -32.04 -45.59
N ILE A 247 14.29 -31.49 -46.80
CA ILE A 247 13.64 -31.99 -48.04
C ILE A 247 14.57 -32.96 -48.78
N GLY A 248 15.91 -32.92 -48.55
CA GLY A 248 16.87 -33.77 -49.21
C GLY A 248 17.06 -35.17 -48.58
N ALA A 249 16.44 -35.47 -47.43
CA ALA A 249 16.66 -36.75 -46.73
C ALA A 249 15.53 -37.80 -46.94
N LYS A 250 14.57 -37.55 -47.83
CA LYS A 250 13.46 -38.47 -48.13
C LYS A 250 13.44 -38.98 -49.58
N GLY A 251 14.55 -38.99 -50.27
CA GLY A 251 14.62 -39.42 -51.65
C GLY A 251 15.83 -40.31 -51.91
N GLY A 252 15.89 -41.48 -51.31
CA GLY A 252 16.96 -42.41 -51.59
C GLY A 252 16.84 -43.73 -50.84
N GLU A 253 15.81 -44.48 -51.13
CA GLU A 253 15.75 -45.94 -51.00
C GLU A 253 14.66 -46.42 -51.95
N GLY A 254 15.12 -46.91 -53.09
CA GLY A 254 14.39 -47.71 -54.03
C GLY A 254 15.27 -48.81 -54.55
#